data_135a2c8f9073680cd32fcf94b4efe89b
#
_entry.id   135a2c8f9073680cd32fcf94b4efe89b
#
_cell.length_a   1.000
_cell.length_b   1.000
_cell.length_c   1.000
_cell.angle_alpha   90.00
_cell.angle_beta   90.00
_cell.angle_gamma   90.00
#
_symmetry.space_group_name_H-M   'P 1'
#
loop_
_entity.id
_entity.type
_entity.pdbx_description
1 polymer ?
#
loop_
_entity_poly.entity_id
_entity_poly.type
_entity_poly.pdbx_seq_one_letter_code
_entity_poly.pdbx_strand_id
1 'polypeptide(L)'
;MSRRAAHVMGLGAVVFSLWPATIARADDRQLVEDYLVTRGASRAVVRPITDDYVGRTFPSFSFFGVIFRQYPIAVLCPQTQDLKCSNVFFIKDGRVDFVATIPDLKFFFSAELGPAPSEKAAADAASTWLRFSEELKQDLFYTFSAPEISYMPREDVTSVRGHAAVMAGGEGQIDILITLGAAGSLVHILEKSALRPGVRPICQATRLLDRDPIVRRMAEQDVLVMGRAAKPYLDQVRATARPKLRQAIDRIWQRILDEGR
;
A
#
# COMPACT_ATOMS: atom_id res chain seq x y z
N MET A 1 -45.15 50.03 36.98
CA MET A 1 -45.39 49.08 35.85
C MET A 1 -44.10 48.45 35.45
N SER A 2 -43.87 47.23 35.92
CA SER A 2 -42.61 46.50 35.74
C SER A 2 -42.74 45.50 34.60
N ARG A 3 -41.90 45.56 33.59
CA ARG A 3 -41.81 44.53 32.51
C ARG A 3 -40.61 43.66 32.77
N ARG A 4 -40.86 42.38 33.11
CA ARG A 4 -39.83 41.34 33.20
C ARG A 4 -39.43 40.87 31.79
N ALA A 5 -38.16 40.94 31.47
CA ALA A 5 -37.59 40.31 30.28
C ALA A 5 -37.24 38.85 30.61
N ALA A 6 -37.77 37.91 29.85
CA ALA A 6 -37.46 36.50 29.96
C ALA A 6 -36.23 36.21 29.07
N HIS A 7 -35.14 35.68 29.69
CA HIS A 7 -34.00 35.15 28.97
C HIS A 7 -34.33 33.71 28.54
N VAL A 8 -34.37 33.46 27.23
CA VAL A 8 -34.40 32.14 26.64
C VAL A 8 -32.95 31.69 26.43
N MET A 9 -32.49 30.75 27.26
CA MET A 9 -31.24 30.04 27.03
C MET A 9 -31.47 28.98 25.92
N GLY A 10 -30.89 29.23 24.74
CA GLY A 10 -30.82 28.24 23.68
C GLY A 10 -29.72 27.22 23.98
N LEU A 11 -30.07 25.99 24.30
CA LEU A 11 -29.15 24.85 24.31
C LEU A 11 -28.79 24.52 22.85
N GLY A 12 -27.59 24.90 22.45
CA GLY A 12 -26.98 24.45 21.19
C GLY A 12 -26.55 22.99 21.34
N ALA A 13 -27.28 22.08 20.72
CA ALA A 13 -26.87 20.69 20.58
C ALA A 13 -25.67 20.62 19.63
N VAL A 14 -24.48 20.34 20.17
CA VAL A 14 -23.28 20.01 19.38
C VAL A 14 -23.48 18.60 18.88
N VAL A 15 -23.89 18.47 17.61
CA VAL A 15 -23.91 17.18 16.91
C VAL A 15 -22.49 16.81 16.57
N PHE A 16 -21.88 15.93 17.37
CA PHE A 16 -20.65 15.24 16.99
C PHE A 16 -20.99 14.27 15.85
N SER A 17 -20.71 14.69 14.63
CA SER A 17 -20.69 13.77 13.49
C SER A 17 -19.53 12.79 13.69
N LEU A 18 -19.82 11.60 14.19
CA LEU A 18 -18.93 10.46 14.10
C LEU A 18 -18.80 10.12 12.61
N TRP A 19 -17.75 10.63 11.95
CA TRP A 19 -17.40 10.17 10.62
C TRP A 19 -16.92 8.72 10.72
N PRO A 20 -17.59 7.79 10.04
CA PRO A 20 -17.10 6.42 10.00
C PRO A 20 -15.76 6.42 9.30
N ALA A 21 -14.75 5.80 9.92
CA ALA A 21 -13.51 5.44 9.24
C ALA A 21 -13.89 4.70 7.96
N THR A 22 -13.34 5.17 6.83
CA THR A 22 -13.65 4.59 5.51
C THR A 22 -13.02 3.19 5.44
N ILE A 23 -13.74 2.19 5.91
CA ILE A 23 -13.39 0.79 5.69
C ILE A 23 -13.64 0.52 4.21
N ALA A 24 -12.61 0.14 3.46
CA ALA A 24 -12.75 -0.32 2.08
C ALA A 24 -13.86 -1.39 2.04
N ARG A 25 -14.97 -1.06 1.39
CA ARG A 25 -16.14 -1.94 1.35
C ARG A 25 -15.82 -3.15 0.48
N ALA A 26 -16.35 -4.31 0.82
CA ALA A 26 -16.22 -5.52 -0.01
C ALA A 26 -16.67 -5.27 -1.46
N ASP A 27 -17.71 -4.45 -1.64
CA ASP A 27 -18.24 -4.02 -2.94
C ASP A 27 -17.21 -3.20 -3.74
N ASP A 28 -16.40 -2.36 -3.10
CA ASP A 28 -15.38 -1.54 -3.76
C ASP A 28 -14.26 -2.40 -4.36
N ARG A 29 -13.87 -3.46 -3.67
CA ARG A 29 -12.89 -4.41 -4.21
C ARG A 29 -13.41 -5.09 -5.47
N GLN A 30 -14.68 -5.50 -5.48
CA GLN A 30 -15.32 -6.11 -6.64
C GLN A 30 -15.33 -5.15 -7.84
N LEU A 31 -15.60 -3.87 -7.63
CA LEU A 31 -15.54 -2.86 -8.70
C LEU A 31 -14.15 -2.79 -9.34
N VAL A 32 -13.06 -2.86 -8.54
CA VAL A 32 -11.69 -2.90 -9.08
C VAL A 32 -11.44 -4.18 -9.87
N GLU A 33 -11.87 -5.34 -9.34
CA GLU A 33 -11.71 -6.63 -10.02
C GLU A 33 -12.49 -6.67 -11.36
N ASP A 34 -13.70 -6.17 -11.40
CA ASP A 34 -14.52 -6.05 -12.61
C ASP A 34 -13.89 -5.10 -13.64
N TYR A 35 -13.37 -3.96 -13.18
CA TYR A 35 -12.63 -3.03 -14.04
C TYR A 35 -11.41 -3.71 -14.70
N LEU A 36 -10.65 -4.50 -13.92
CA LEU A 36 -9.49 -5.22 -14.42
C LEU A 36 -9.89 -6.30 -15.46
N VAL A 37 -11.00 -6.99 -15.22
CA VAL A 37 -11.54 -7.98 -16.17
C VAL A 37 -11.91 -7.33 -17.50
N THR A 38 -12.59 -6.17 -17.49
CA THR A 38 -12.93 -5.42 -18.73
C THR A 38 -11.71 -4.99 -19.53
N ARG A 39 -10.56 -4.82 -18.87
CA ARG A 39 -9.26 -4.49 -19.49
C ARG A 39 -8.44 -5.72 -19.89
N GLY A 40 -8.98 -6.94 -19.74
CA GLY A 40 -8.24 -8.19 -20.01
C GLY A 40 -7.13 -8.49 -19.00
N ALA A 41 -7.17 -7.87 -17.83
CA ALA A 41 -6.13 -7.94 -16.80
C ALA A 41 -6.55 -8.84 -15.61
N SER A 42 -7.10 -10.02 -15.88
CA SER A 42 -7.78 -10.91 -14.92
C SER A 42 -6.88 -11.61 -13.88
N ARG A 43 -5.57 -11.39 -13.88
CA ARG A 43 -4.63 -12.08 -12.98
C ARG A 43 -3.96 -11.13 -11.97
N ALA A 44 -4.67 -10.11 -11.57
CA ALA A 44 -4.19 -9.16 -10.58
C ALA A 44 -4.43 -9.66 -9.15
N VAL A 45 -3.53 -9.30 -8.25
CA VAL A 45 -3.76 -9.38 -6.80
C VAL A 45 -4.21 -8.00 -6.34
N VAL A 46 -5.46 -7.89 -5.90
CA VAL A 46 -6.08 -6.67 -5.39
C VAL A 46 -6.05 -6.70 -3.86
N ARG A 47 -5.40 -5.70 -3.24
CA ARG A 47 -5.27 -5.59 -1.78
C ARG A 47 -5.76 -4.22 -1.32
N PRO A 48 -6.65 -4.14 -0.33
CA PRO A 48 -7.06 -2.85 0.21
C PRO A 48 -5.88 -2.17 0.91
N ILE A 49 -5.82 -0.84 0.79
CA ILE A 49 -4.92 0.03 1.56
C ILE A 49 -5.77 0.67 2.64
N THR A 50 -5.57 0.23 3.89
CA THR A 50 -6.43 0.57 5.03
C THR A 50 -5.70 1.34 6.12
N ASP A 51 -4.56 1.91 5.79
CA ASP A 51 -3.77 2.71 6.73
C ASP A 51 -4.56 3.95 7.18
N ASP A 52 -4.64 4.18 8.48
CA ASP A 52 -5.45 5.26 9.07
C ASP A 52 -5.09 6.65 8.52
N TYR A 53 -3.80 6.91 8.27
CA TYR A 53 -3.34 8.18 7.72
C TYR A 53 -3.81 8.38 6.27
N VAL A 54 -3.97 7.30 5.48
CA VAL A 54 -4.53 7.35 4.13
C VAL A 54 -6.00 7.77 4.19
N GLY A 55 -6.78 7.14 5.08
CA GLY A 55 -8.18 7.47 5.28
C GLY A 55 -8.41 8.90 5.79
N ARG A 56 -7.49 9.44 6.62
CA ARG A 56 -7.56 10.84 7.05
C ARG A 56 -7.16 11.83 5.96
N THR A 57 -6.21 11.45 5.10
CA THR A 57 -5.75 12.30 3.99
C THR A 57 -6.80 12.39 2.89
N PHE A 58 -7.46 11.28 2.59
CA PHE A 58 -8.46 11.16 1.51
C PHE A 58 -9.74 10.46 2.00
N PRO A 59 -10.56 11.11 2.83
CA PRO A 59 -11.68 10.46 3.53
C PRO A 59 -12.84 10.01 2.61
N SER A 60 -12.91 10.53 1.38
CA SER A 60 -13.94 10.15 0.40
C SER A 60 -13.50 9.07 -0.59
N PHE A 61 -12.32 8.48 -0.38
CA PHE A 61 -11.75 7.49 -1.29
C PHE A 61 -11.59 6.12 -0.63
N SER A 62 -11.73 5.06 -1.41
CA SER A 62 -11.23 3.72 -1.10
C SER A 62 -10.02 3.42 -1.97
N PHE A 63 -8.95 2.89 -1.39
CA PHE A 63 -7.69 2.62 -2.11
C PHE A 63 -7.32 1.15 -2.12
N PHE A 64 -6.71 0.71 -3.23
CA PHE A 64 -6.26 -0.66 -3.43
C PHE A 64 -4.90 -0.69 -4.12
N GLY A 65 -3.97 -1.47 -3.57
CA GLY A 65 -2.75 -1.86 -4.28
C GLY A 65 -3.06 -3.00 -5.24
N VAL A 66 -2.71 -2.83 -6.52
CA VAL A 66 -2.95 -3.84 -7.56
C VAL A 66 -1.63 -4.25 -8.18
N ILE A 67 -1.30 -5.55 -8.09
CA ILE A 67 -0.05 -6.11 -8.57
C ILE A 67 -0.35 -7.25 -9.54
N PHE A 68 0.33 -7.23 -10.68
CA PHE A 68 0.30 -8.33 -11.65
C PHE A 68 1.47 -9.27 -11.37
N ARG A 69 1.20 -10.33 -10.63
CA ARG A 69 2.18 -11.39 -10.33
C ARG A 69 1.68 -12.73 -10.81
N GLN A 70 2.51 -13.46 -11.52
CA GLN A 70 2.32 -14.89 -11.72
C GLN A 70 3.30 -15.65 -10.81
N TYR A 71 2.74 -16.56 -10.03
CA TYR A 71 3.53 -17.48 -9.22
C TYR A 71 4.23 -18.52 -10.16
N PRO A 72 5.46 -18.94 -9.89
CA PRO A 72 6.23 -18.66 -8.69
C PRO A 72 7.08 -17.39 -8.74
N ILE A 73 7.31 -16.70 -9.89
CA ILE A 73 8.23 -15.55 -9.88
C ILE A 73 8.11 -14.64 -11.12
N ALA A 74 7.13 -14.81 -11.93
CA ALA A 74 6.95 -13.90 -13.04
C ALA A 74 6.05 -12.74 -12.64
N VAL A 75 6.54 -11.53 -12.81
CA VAL A 75 5.68 -10.35 -12.90
C VAL A 75 5.15 -10.34 -14.32
N LEU A 76 3.88 -10.69 -14.50
CA LEU A 76 3.21 -10.53 -15.78
C LEU A 76 2.57 -9.15 -15.80
N CYS A 77 3.35 -8.19 -16.26
CA CYS A 77 2.79 -6.88 -16.52
C CYS A 77 1.74 -6.97 -17.62
N PRO A 78 0.58 -6.33 -17.46
CA PRO A 78 -0.41 -6.30 -18.50
C PRO A 78 0.16 -5.58 -19.73
N GLN A 79 -0.13 -6.09 -20.92
CA GLN A 79 0.27 -5.45 -22.18
C GLN A 79 -0.64 -4.28 -22.57
N THR A 80 -1.23 -3.62 -21.61
CA THR A 80 -2.05 -2.41 -21.81
C THR A 80 -1.15 -1.19 -21.69
N GLN A 81 -1.42 -0.15 -22.45
CA GLN A 81 -0.58 1.05 -22.46
C GLN A 81 -0.55 1.77 -21.09
N ASP A 82 -1.61 1.64 -20.31
CA ASP A 82 -1.85 2.43 -19.11
C ASP A 82 -1.42 1.73 -17.82
N LEU A 83 -1.73 0.43 -17.68
CA LEU A 83 -1.40 -0.33 -16.46
C LEU A 83 0.07 -0.74 -16.42
N LYS A 84 0.69 -0.62 -15.26
CA LYS A 84 2.03 -1.12 -14.96
C LYS A 84 1.96 -2.40 -14.13
N CYS A 85 3.10 -2.97 -13.81
CA CYS A 85 3.18 -4.19 -13.00
C CYS A 85 2.65 -4.00 -11.57
N SER A 86 2.73 -2.79 -11.05
CA SER A 86 2.14 -2.35 -9.79
C SER A 86 1.40 -1.03 -10.00
N ASN A 87 0.24 -0.90 -9.40
CA ASN A 87 -0.62 0.28 -9.53
C ASN A 87 -1.35 0.54 -8.21
N VAL A 88 -1.74 1.79 -7.97
CA VAL A 88 -2.68 2.16 -6.90
C VAL A 88 -4.01 2.51 -7.55
N PHE A 89 -5.03 1.74 -7.25
CA PHE A 89 -6.40 2.00 -7.66
C PHE A 89 -7.13 2.77 -6.58
N PHE A 90 -8.05 3.62 -6.98
CA PHE A 90 -8.91 4.33 -6.06
C PHE A 90 -10.34 4.41 -6.58
N ILE A 91 -11.27 4.48 -5.63
CA ILE A 91 -12.69 4.63 -5.90
C ILE A 91 -13.17 5.89 -5.20
N LYS A 92 -13.84 6.74 -5.97
CA LYS A 92 -14.56 7.92 -5.49
C LYS A 92 -15.93 7.96 -6.16
N ASP A 93 -16.99 8.07 -5.38
CA ASP A 93 -18.37 8.14 -5.88
C ASP A 93 -18.74 6.99 -6.85
N GLY A 94 -18.26 5.77 -6.56
CA GLY A 94 -18.50 4.57 -7.37
C GLY A 94 -17.70 4.51 -8.69
N ARG A 95 -16.79 5.46 -8.94
CA ARG A 95 -15.92 5.46 -10.12
C ARG A 95 -14.56 4.92 -9.76
N VAL A 96 -14.08 3.98 -10.59
CA VAL A 96 -12.75 3.39 -10.47
C VAL A 96 -11.77 4.16 -11.34
N ASP A 97 -10.65 4.57 -10.76
CA ASP A 97 -9.52 5.15 -11.46
C ASP A 97 -8.20 4.65 -10.83
N PHE A 98 -7.05 4.98 -11.40
CA PHE A 98 -5.77 4.50 -10.89
C PHE A 98 -4.60 5.43 -11.19
N VAL A 99 -3.54 5.27 -10.41
CA VAL A 99 -2.22 5.82 -10.69
C VAL A 99 -1.24 4.66 -10.91
N ALA A 100 -0.37 4.79 -11.90
CA ALA A 100 0.58 3.76 -12.32
C ALA A 100 2.04 4.22 -12.23
N THR A 101 2.27 5.53 -12.11
CA THR A 101 3.59 6.15 -12.08
C THR A 101 3.67 7.26 -11.03
N ILE A 102 4.89 7.66 -10.66
CA ILE A 102 5.09 8.81 -9.75
C ILE A 102 4.55 10.13 -10.33
N PRO A 103 4.67 10.43 -11.65
CA PRO A 103 3.98 11.57 -12.24
C PRO A 103 2.46 11.53 -12.07
N ASP A 104 1.81 10.37 -12.27
CA ASP A 104 0.36 10.22 -12.06
C ASP A 104 -0.01 10.45 -10.59
N LEU A 105 0.80 9.91 -9.66
CA LEU A 105 0.62 10.12 -8.23
C LEU A 105 0.74 11.61 -7.86
N LYS A 106 1.69 12.32 -8.46
CA LYS A 106 1.84 13.76 -8.27
C LYS A 106 0.63 14.54 -8.78
N PHE A 107 0.11 14.16 -9.94
CA PHE A 107 -1.10 14.76 -10.49
C PHE A 107 -2.31 14.51 -9.56
N PHE A 108 -2.50 13.28 -9.11
CA PHE A 108 -3.56 12.90 -8.18
C PHE A 108 -3.49 13.72 -6.87
N PHE A 109 -2.32 13.81 -6.25
CA PHE A 109 -2.16 14.62 -5.03
C PHE A 109 -2.44 16.10 -5.28
N SER A 110 -2.00 16.64 -6.42
CA SER A 110 -2.25 18.05 -6.76
C SER A 110 -3.72 18.37 -6.99
N ALA A 111 -4.50 17.38 -7.45
CA ALA A 111 -5.92 17.53 -7.72
C ALA A 111 -6.81 17.27 -6.48
N GLU A 112 -6.44 16.30 -5.66
CA GLU A 112 -7.35 15.74 -4.64
C GLU A 112 -6.89 16.00 -3.19
N LEU A 113 -5.63 16.40 -2.96
CA LEU A 113 -5.17 16.72 -1.61
C LEU A 113 -5.79 18.04 -1.14
N GLY A 114 -6.63 17.92 -0.12
CA GLY A 114 -7.16 19.09 0.60
C GLY A 114 -6.06 19.82 1.38
N PRO A 115 -6.37 21.01 1.92
CA PRO A 115 -5.44 21.73 2.77
C PRO A 115 -4.98 20.91 3.98
N ALA A 116 -3.68 20.94 4.27
CA ALA A 116 -3.06 20.27 5.41
C ALA A 116 -2.50 21.32 6.41
N PRO A 117 -3.36 22.02 7.16
CA PRO A 117 -2.98 23.20 7.96
C PRO A 117 -2.27 22.83 9.28
N SER A 118 -2.24 21.57 9.67
CA SER A 118 -1.63 21.11 10.91
C SER A 118 -0.46 20.17 10.64
N GLU A 119 0.46 20.09 11.61
CA GLU A 119 1.56 19.11 11.58
C GLU A 119 1.05 17.68 11.31
N LYS A 120 0.00 17.28 12.01
CA LYS A 120 -0.59 15.94 11.83
C LYS A 120 -1.11 15.74 10.41
N ALA A 121 -1.87 16.67 9.84
CA ALA A 121 -2.40 16.58 8.50
C ALA A 121 -1.26 16.55 7.45
N ALA A 122 -0.23 17.34 7.64
CA ALA A 122 0.94 17.37 6.78
C ALA A 122 1.76 16.06 6.87
N ALA A 123 1.91 15.50 8.08
CA ALA A 123 2.55 14.20 8.29
C ALA A 123 1.73 13.04 7.69
N ASP A 124 0.39 13.06 7.85
CA ASP A 124 -0.52 12.09 7.24
C ASP A 124 -0.40 12.13 5.69
N ALA A 125 -0.35 13.31 5.09
CA ALA A 125 -0.16 13.47 3.64
C ALA A 125 1.19 12.91 3.17
N ALA A 126 2.27 13.16 3.92
CA ALA A 126 3.60 12.64 3.61
C ALA A 126 3.67 11.10 3.74
N SER A 127 3.08 10.55 4.80
CA SER A 127 2.98 9.10 5.01
C SER A 127 2.15 8.43 3.90
N THR A 128 1.05 9.07 3.48
CA THR A 128 0.19 8.59 2.39
C THR A 128 0.93 8.57 1.06
N TRP A 129 1.72 9.63 0.77
CA TRP A 129 2.56 9.64 -0.42
C TRP A 129 3.55 8.48 -0.43
N LEU A 130 4.30 8.28 0.67
CA LEU A 130 5.27 7.17 0.79
C LEU A 130 4.56 5.83 0.60
N ARG A 131 3.42 5.63 1.24
CA ARG A 131 2.64 4.39 1.13
C ARG A 131 2.22 4.08 -0.31
N PHE A 132 1.77 5.07 -1.06
CA PHE A 132 1.42 4.89 -2.47
C PHE A 132 2.66 4.69 -3.34
N SER A 133 3.73 5.43 -3.09
CA SER A 133 5.02 5.23 -3.78
C SER A 133 5.58 3.82 -3.56
N GLU A 134 5.46 3.27 -2.36
CA GLU A 134 5.81 1.86 -2.06
C GLU A 134 4.94 0.88 -2.85
N GLU A 135 3.62 1.11 -2.92
CA GLU A 135 2.72 0.26 -3.69
C GLU A 135 3.08 0.25 -5.19
N LEU A 136 3.45 1.40 -5.76
CA LEU A 136 3.89 1.49 -7.15
C LEU A 136 5.22 0.75 -7.43
N LYS A 137 5.94 0.30 -6.39
CA LYS A 137 7.23 -0.41 -6.48
C LYS A 137 7.16 -1.86 -6.02
N GLN A 138 5.97 -2.38 -5.74
CA GLN A 138 5.76 -3.73 -5.21
C GLN A 138 6.12 -4.85 -6.20
N ASP A 139 6.16 -4.58 -7.50
CA ASP A 139 6.64 -5.51 -8.53
C ASP A 139 8.13 -5.88 -8.36
N LEU A 140 8.90 -5.04 -7.68
CA LEU A 140 10.31 -5.24 -7.39
C LEU A 140 10.56 -5.98 -6.06
N PHE A 141 9.49 -6.39 -5.35
CA PHE A 141 9.55 -7.16 -4.11
C PHE A 141 10.18 -6.45 -2.91
N TYR A 142 10.22 -5.14 -2.91
CA TYR A 142 10.70 -4.38 -1.76
C TYR A 142 9.75 -4.49 -0.57
N THR A 143 10.34 -4.53 0.62
CA THR A 143 9.68 -4.25 1.87
C THR A 143 10.33 -3.01 2.46
N PHE A 144 9.54 -2.02 2.85
CA PHE A 144 10.04 -0.76 3.39
C PHE A 144 9.85 -0.68 4.90
N SER A 145 10.65 0.16 5.55
CA SER A 145 10.47 0.52 6.96
C SER A 145 9.19 1.33 7.15
N ALA A 146 8.73 1.46 8.40
CA ALA A 146 7.74 2.47 8.72
C ALA A 146 8.25 3.86 8.29
N PRO A 147 7.38 4.75 7.77
CA PRO A 147 7.79 6.08 7.34
C PRO A 147 8.31 6.92 8.50
N GLU A 148 9.47 7.55 8.30
CA GLU A 148 10.00 8.58 9.21
C GLU A 148 9.63 9.94 8.66
N ILE A 149 8.86 10.73 9.41
CA ILE A 149 8.36 12.03 8.99
C ILE A 149 8.96 13.13 9.84
N SER A 150 9.43 14.19 9.19
CA SER A 150 9.94 15.42 9.84
C SER A 150 9.17 16.63 9.34
N TYR A 151 8.60 17.39 10.25
CA TYR A 151 7.83 18.60 10.00
C TYR A 151 8.68 19.84 10.28
N MET A 152 8.76 20.76 9.33
CA MET A 152 9.60 21.96 9.37
C MET A 152 8.78 23.19 8.98
N PRO A 153 8.05 23.79 9.94
CA PRO A 153 7.26 24.98 9.66
C PRO A 153 8.18 26.21 9.46
N ARG A 154 7.77 27.12 8.56
CA ARG A 154 8.30 28.47 8.39
C ARG A 154 7.13 29.44 8.22
N GLU A 155 7.37 30.74 8.30
CA GLU A 155 6.30 31.75 8.27
C GLU A 155 5.35 31.60 7.08
N ASP A 156 5.89 31.47 5.86
CA ASP A 156 5.07 31.42 4.64
C ASP A 156 4.96 30.03 4.02
N VAL A 157 5.84 29.10 4.41
CA VAL A 157 5.97 27.78 3.77
C VAL A 157 6.34 26.72 4.79
N THR A 158 5.59 25.64 4.77
CA THR A 158 5.90 24.47 5.58
C THR A 158 6.52 23.39 4.70
N SER A 159 7.62 22.82 5.15
CA SER A 159 8.24 21.67 4.50
C SER A 159 8.05 20.41 5.35
N VAL A 160 7.64 19.33 4.70
CA VAL A 160 7.52 18.00 5.33
C VAL A 160 8.43 17.05 4.60
N ARG A 161 9.38 16.45 5.30
CA ARG A 161 10.23 15.38 4.77
C ARG A 161 9.70 14.05 5.22
N GLY A 162 9.72 13.09 4.31
CA GLY A 162 9.43 11.70 4.62
C GLY A 162 10.54 10.81 4.07
N HIS A 163 10.83 9.75 4.80
CA HIS A 163 11.86 8.77 4.48
C HIS A 163 11.33 7.35 4.72
N ALA A 164 11.61 6.42 3.81
CA ALA A 164 11.37 5.00 3.97
C ALA A 164 12.57 4.20 3.41
N ALA A 165 13.20 3.39 4.26
CA ALA A 165 14.33 2.55 3.87
C ALA A 165 13.86 1.16 3.42
N VAL A 166 14.59 0.56 2.48
CA VAL A 166 14.36 -0.84 2.08
C VAL A 166 14.88 -1.77 3.17
N MET A 167 13.98 -2.59 3.71
CA MET A 167 14.28 -3.59 4.74
C MET A 167 14.52 -5.00 4.15
N ALA A 168 13.90 -5.29 3.00
CA ALA A 168 14.07 -6.55 2.28
C ALA A 168 13.76 -6.39 0.79
N GLY A 169 14.22 -7.35 -0.01
CA GLY A 169 14.00 -7.37 -1.47
C GLY A 169 15.01 -6.55 -2.26
N GLY A 170 15.97 -5.92 -1.60
CA GLY A 170 17.01 -5.10 -2.21
C GLY A 170 17.63 -4.14 -1.23
N GLU A 171 18.15 -3.03 -1.75
CA GLU A 171 18.78 -1.96 -1.00
C GLU A 171 18.25 -0.60 -1.46
N GLY A 172 18.31 0.40 -0.58
CA GLY A 172 18.03 1.79 -0.90
C GLY A 172 16.94 2.40 -0.06
N GLN A 173 16.38 3.49 -0.58
CA GLN A 173 15.41 4.30 0.15
C GLN A 173 14.54 5.13 -0.79
N ILE A 174 13.44 5.63 -0.25
CA ILE A 174 12.57 6.64 -0.84
C ILE A 174 12.62 7.86 0.08
N ASP A 175 13.00 9.00 -0.47
CA ASP A 175 12.97 10.29 0.22
C ASP A 175 11.96 11.20 -0.46
N ILE A 176 11.16 11.89 0.33
CA ILE A 176 10.20 12.87 -0.18
C ILE A 176 10.37 14.21 0.51
N LEU A 177 10.01 15.26 -0.21
CA LEU A 177 9.85 16.62 0.31
C LEU A 177 8.51 17.16 -0.20
N ILE A 178 7.57 17.38 0.71
CA ILE A 178 6.32 18.07 0.44
C ILE A 178 6.46 19.51 0.90
N THR A 179 6.13 20.44 0.02
CA THR A 179 6.09 21.88 0.33
C THR A 179 4.64 22.32 0.35
N LEU A 180 4.22 22.87 1.48
CA LEU A 180 2.90 23.44 1.70
C LEU A 180 3.01 24.93 1.85
N GLY A 181 2.13 25.68 1.18
CA GLY A 181 2.03 27.13 1.34
C GLY A 181 1.19 27.54 2.53
N ALA A 182 0.81 28.79 2.58
CA ALA A 182 -0.09 29.36 3.56
C ALA A 182 -1.38 28.53 3.64
N ALA A 183 -1.94 28.34 4.82
CA ALA A 183 -3.11 27.53 5.10
C ALA A 183 -2.98 26.03 4.71
N GLY A 184 -1.77 25.51 4.47
CA GLY A 184 -1.51 24.11 4.20
C GLY A 184 -1.82 23.66 2.76
N SER A 185 -1.96 24.58 1.81
CA SER A 185 -2.16 24.24 0.38
C SER A 185 -0.91 23.60 -0.20
N LEU A 186 -1.08 22.53 -0.99
CA LEU A 186 0.03 21.87 -1.66
C LEU A 186 0.67 22.80 -2.71
N VAL A 187 1.98 23.04 -2.60
CA VAL A 187 2.78 23.79 -3.58
C VAL A 187 3.61 22.85 -4.43
N HIS A 188 4.31 21.90 -3.83
CA HIS A 188 5.21 21.02 -4.55
C HIS A 188 5.44 19.70 -3.82
N ILE A 189 5.65 18.63 -4.59
CA ILE A 189 6.14 17.34 -4.08
C ILE A 189 7.36 16.94 -4.90
N LEU A 190 8.45 16.65 -4.19
CA LEU A 190 9.66 16.06 -4.76
C LEU A 190 9.87 14.68 -4.16
N GLU A 191 10.02 13.67 -5.01
CA GLU A 191 10.45 12.34 -4.60
C GLU A 191 11.82 12.02 -5.21
N LYS A 192 12.70 11.45 -4.40
CA LYS A 192 13.94 10.82 -4.83
C LYS A 192 13.94 9.37 -4.37
N SER A 193 13.99 8.44 -5.31
CA SER A 193 14.10 7.02 -5.03
C SER A 193 15.46 6.51 -5.49
N ALA A 194 16.23 5.98 -4.55
CA ALA A 194 17.52 5.34 -4.83
C ALA A 194 17.38 3.86 -4.46
N LEU A 195 16.85 3.05 -5.38
CA LEU A 195 16.51 1.65 -5.17
C LEU A 195 17.35 0.75 -6.06
N ARG A 196 17.89 -0.31 -5.46
CA ARG A 196 18.60 -1.39 -6.17
C ARG A 196 17.91 -2.71 -5.86
N PRO A 197 17.33 -3.39 -6.87
CA PRO A 197 16.72 -4.70 -6.67
C PRO A 197 17.74 -5.70 -6.15
N GLY A 198 17.39 -6.45 -5.13
CA GLY A 198 18.15 -7.59 -4.64
C GLY A 198 17.96 -8.82 -5.52
N VAL A 199 18.58 -9.91 -5.11
CA VAL A 199 18.32 -11.21 -5.71
C VAL A 199 16.87 -11.56 -5.46
N ARG A 200 16.11 -11.79 -6.53
CA ARG A 200 14.71 -12.21 -6.41
C ARG A 200 14.64 -13.57 -5.74
N PRO A 201 13.99 -13.69 -4.59
CA PRO A 201 13.86 -14.99 -3.96
C PRO A 201 13.01 -15.91 -4.83
N ILE A 202 13.54 -17.07 -5.18
CA ILE A 202 12.81 -18.10 -5.92
C ILE A 202 12.12 -19.01 -4.92
N CYS A 203 10.84 -18.81 -4.63
CA CYS A 203 10.10 -19.75 -3.79
C CYS A 203 9.68 -20.97 -4.61
N GLN A 204 10.36 -22.10 -4.41
CA GLN A 204 10.04 -23.36 -5.07
C GLN A 204 9.05 -24.23 -4.28
N ALA A 205 8.12 -23.64 -3.56
CA ALA A 205 7.18 -24.37 -2.70
C ALA A 205 6.39 -25.48 -3.46
N THR A 206 6.13 -25.32 -4.75
CA THR A 206 5.50 -26.34 -5.58
C THR A 206 6.37 -27.59 -5.78
N ARG A 207 7.69 -27.47 -5.59
CA ARG A 207 8.66 -28.56 -5.75
C ARG A 207 9.05 -29.25 -4.45
N LEU A 208 8.45 -28.89 -3.34
CA LEU A 208 8.69 -29.53 -2.04
C LEU A 208 8.35 -31.04 -2.04
N LEU A 209 7.57 -31.51 -3.01
CA LEU A 209 7.24 -32.93 -3.22
C LEU A 209 7.67 -33.44 -4.61
N ASP A 210 8.70 -32.83 -5.21
CA ASP A 210 9.22 -33.30 -6.49
C ASP A 210 9.68 -34.77 -6.37
N ARG A 211 9.57 -35.52 -7.47
CA ARG A 211 10.00 -36.92 -7.53
C ARG A 211 11.50 -37.06 -7.33
N ASP A 212 12.26 -36.11 -7.85
CA ASP A 212 13.72 -36.04 -7.71
C ASP A 212 14.08 -35.53 -6.30
N PRO A 213 14.82 -36.31 -5.52
CA PRO A 213 15.25 -35.93 -4.17
C PRO A 213 16.19 -34.72 -4.15
N ILE A 214 16.97 -34.48 -5.23
CA ILE A 214 17.85 -33.31 -5.32
C ILE A 214 17.00 -32.06 -5.47
N VAL A 215 16.01 -32.09 -6.39
CA VAL A 215 15.08 -30.98 -6.60
C VAL A 215 14.29 -30.65 -5.33
N ARG A 216 13.83 -31.68 -4.59
CA ARG A 216 13.16 -31.43 -3.30
C ARG A 216 14.05 -30.72 -2.31
N ARG A 217 15.32 -31.17 -2.17
CA ARG A 217 16.28 -30.57 -1.23
C ARG A 217 16.60 -29.14 -1.60
N MET A 218 16.77 -28.84 -2.90
CA MET A 218 16.97 -27.48 -3.40
C MET A 218 15.76 -26.61 -3.08
N ALA A 219 14.54 -27.11 -3.33
CA ALA A 219 13.32 -26.38 -3.01
C ALA A 219 13.17 -26.07 -1.52
N GLU A 220 13.50 -27.01 -0.65
CA GLU A 220 13.51 -26.79 0.79
C GLU A 220 14.53 -25.74 1.19
N GLN A 221 15.76 -25.80 0.64
CA GLN A 221 16.80 -24.83 0.93
C GLN A 221 16.44 -23.43 0.46
N ASP A 222 15.88 -23.29 -0.74
CA ASP A 222 15.45 -22.00 -1.28
C ASP A 222 14.39 -21.35 -0.37
N VAL A 223 13.40 -22.12 0.09
CA VAL A 223 12.38 -21.63 1.01
C VAL A 223 12.97 -21.26 2.37
N LEU A 224 13.90 -22.07 2.92
CA LEU A 224 14.56 -21.77 4.18
C LEU A 224 15.46 -20.54 4.11
N VAL A 225 16.14 -20.32 2.99
CA VAL A 225 16.96 -19.10 2.77
C VAL A 225 16.07 -17.86 2.73
N MET A 226 14.87 -17.95 2.15
CA MET A 226 13.91 -16.85 2.19
C MET A 226 13.39 -16.54 3.60
N GLY A 227 13.37 -17.53 4.49
CA GLY A 227 12.87 -17.36 5.84
C GLY A 227 11.44 -16.84 5.87
N ARG A 228 11.16 -15.88 6.76
CA ARG A 228 9.82 -15.28 6.93
C ARG A 228 9.30 -14.59 5.67
N ALA A 229 10.18 -14.14 4.77
CA ALA A 229 9.79 -13.54 3.50
C ALA A 229 9.11 -14.55 2.55
N ALA A 230 9.26 -15.85 2.78
CA ALA A 230 8.57 -16.89 2.01
C ALA A 230 7.06 -16.97 2.30
N LYS A 231 6.57 -16.42 3.43
CA LYS A 231 5.16 -16.59 3.91
C LYS A 231 4.11 -16.30 2.84
N PRO A 232 4.12 -15.14 2.14
CA PRO A 232 3.10 -14.84 1.13
C PRO A 232 3.07 -15.87 -0.01
N TYR A 233 4.24 -16.37 -0.40
CA TYR A 233 4.37 -17.36 -1.49
C TYR A 233 3.91 -18.74 -1.04
N LEU A 234 4.24 -19.13 0.20
CA LEU A 234 3.77 -20.38 0.77
C LEU A 234 2.25 -20.39 0.90
N ASP A 235 1.62 -19.31 1.38
CA ASP A 235 0.18 -19.19 1.50
C ASP A 235 -0.53 -19.29 0.14
N GLN A 236 0.02 -18.64 -0.88
CA GLN A 236 -0.53 -18.69 -2.22
C GLN A 236 -0.52 -20.11 -2.79
N VAL A 237 0.59 -20.84 -2.66
CA VAL A 237 0.66 -22.24 -3.10
C VAL A 237 -0.26 -23.12 -2.27
N ARG A 238 -0.27 -22.92 -0.95
CA ARG A 238 -1.09 -23.68 0.00
C ARG A 238 -2.59 -23.60 -0.33
N ALA A 239 -3.07 -22.43 -0.77
CA ALA A 239 -4.49 -22.22 -1.10
C ALA A 239 -5.00 -23.19 -2.17
N THR A 240 -4.18 -23.54 -3.15
CA THR A 240 -4.53 -24.42 -4.27
C THR A 240 -3.89 -25.82 -4.22
N ALA A 241 -3.02 -26.04 -3.25
CA ALA A 241 -2.25 -27.28 -3.13
C ALA A 241 -3.10 -28.49 -2.73
N ARG A 242 -2.70 -29.68 -3.20
CA ARG A 242 -3.22 -30.96 -2.69
C ARG A 242 -2.79 -31.21 -1.23
N PRO A 243 -3.51 -32.04 -0.47
CA PRO A 243 -3.26 -32.22 0.99
C PRO A 243 -1.80 -32.53 1.36
N LYS A 244 -1.12 -33.38 0.61
CA LYS A 244 0.30 -33.71 0.86
C LYS A 244 1.23 -32.51 0.73
N LEU A 245 0.99 -31.63 -0.28
CA LEU A 245 1.79 -30.43 -0.48
C LEU A 245 1.49 -29.38 0.61
N ARG A 246 0.24 -29.26 1.04
CA ARG A 246 -0.11 -28.39 2.17
C ARG A 246 0.65 -28.80 3.44
N GLN A 247 0.70 -30.10 3.75
CA GLN A 247 1.47 -30.60 4.90
C GLN A 247 2.97 -30.32 4.77
N ALA A 248 3.54 -30.41 3.55
CA ALA A 248 4.94 -30.07 3.34
C ALA A 248 5.21 -28.57 3.54
N ILE A 249 4.30 -27.72 3.06
CA ILE A 249 4.35 -26.26 3.26
C ILE A 249 4.24 -25.92 4.75
N ASP A 250 3.28 -26.53 5.47
CA ASP A 250 3.08 -26.26 6.90
C ASP A 250 4.32 -26.69 7.72
N ARG A 251 4.95 -27.82 7.38
CA ARG A 251 6.20 -28.28 8.04
C ARG A 251 7.37 -27.34 7.80
N ILE A 252 7.58 -26.87 6.56
CA ILE A 252 8.71 -25.98 6.28
C ILE A 252 8.48 -24.60 6.91
N TRP A 253 7.23 -24.14 6.96
CA TRP A 253 6.89 -22.90 7.64
C TRP A 253 7.16 -22.98 9.14
N GLN A 254 6.73 -24.08 9.79
CA GLN A 254 7.03 -24.29 11.20
C GLN A 254 8.54 -24.30 11.46
N ARG A 255 9.31 -24.96 10.60
CA ARG A 255 10.76 -24.97 10.69
C ARG A 255 11.39 -23.57 10.59
N ILE A 256 10.87 -22.69 9.70
CA ILE A 256 11.30 -21.28 9.61
C ILE A 256 11.06 -20.55 10.93
N LEU A 257 9.92 -20.78 11.57
CA LEU A 257 9.59 -20.17 12.87
C LEU A 257 10.49 -20.68 13.99
N ASP A 258 10.71 -21.98 14.04
CA ASP A 258 11.53 -22.65 15.09
C ASP A 258 13.00 -22.25 14.98
N GLU A 259 13.53 -22.06 13.75
CA GLU A 259 14.91 -21.63 13.51
C GLU A 259 15.09 -20.10 13.58
N GLY A 260 14.01 -19.31 13.78
CA GLY A 260 14.06 -17.86 13.90
C GLY A 260 14.45 -17.15 12.61
N ARG A 261 14.28 -17.79 11.48
CA ARG A 261 14.65 -17.27 10.12
C ARG A 261 13.67 -16.25 9.58
#